data_783dbee2baf50104200d941849ea2cd6
#
_entry.id   783dbee2baf50104200d941849ea2cd6
#
_cell.length_a   1.000
_cell.length_b   1.000
_cell.length_c   1.000
_cell.angle_alpha   90.00
_cell.angle_beta   90.00
_cell.angle_gamma   90.00
#
_symmetry.space_group_name_H-M   'P 1'
#
loop_
_entity.id
_entity.type
_entity.pdbx_description
1 polymer ?
#
loop_
_entity_poly.entity_id
_entity_poly.type
_entity_poly.pdbx_seq_one_letter_code
_entity_poly.pdbx_strand_id
1 'polypeptide(L)'
;MTAPRFRPLEFGVTRVHLRDGVPGTHYLMAEQPLVGFPDRITDRLRHWAQVAPDRSLLARRVKQADGQLGDWRHVSFGEAWGTARNIAQSLINRGLSVDRPVAILSENSLEHALLSLGCLVAGIPFVPVSPPYSLVSQDYDKLKHVLNTVTPGLVFASD
;
A
#
# COMPACT_ATOMS: atom_id res chain seq x y z
N MET A 1 -26.96 24.23 -20.55
CA MET A 1 -26.04 23.52 -19.66
C MET A 1 -25.68 22.19 -20.32
N THR A 2 -24.46 22.02 -20.77
CA THR A 2 -24.00 20.76 -21.34
C THR A 2 -23.79 19.76 -20.17
N ALA A 3 -24.40 18.59 -20.28
CA ALA A 3 -24.21 17.52 -19.30
C ALA A 3 -22.72 17.17 -19.17
N PRO A 4 -22.21 16.92 -17.97
CA PRO A 4 -20.81 16.55 -17.78
C PRO A 4 -20.53 15.25 -18.55
N ARG A 5 -19.45 15.26 -19.34
CA ARG A 5 -19.00 14.07 -20.08
C ARG A 5 -18.28 13.13 -19.11
N PHE A 6 -19.02 12.21 -18.55
CA PHE A 6 -18.41 11.10 -17.80
C PHE A 6 -17.97 10.00 -18.78
N ARG A 7 -16.78 9.45 -18.53
CA ARG A 7 -16.34 8.25 -19.22
C ARG A 7 -17.24 7.08 -18.78
N PRO A 8 -17.80 6.30 -19.72
CA PRO A 8 -18.54 5.10 -19.32
C PRO A 8 -17.61 4.17 -18.55
N LEU A 9 -18.04 3.75 -17.36
CA LEU A 9 -17.31 2.82 -16.51
C LEU A 9 -18.12 1.54 -16.42
N GLU A 10 -17.47 0.42 -16.67
CA GLU A 10 -18.03 -0.89 -16.37
C GLU A 10 -17.78 -1.19 -14.90
N PHE A 11 -18.85 -1.19 -14.12
CA PHE A 11 -18.81 -1.64 -12.74
C PHE A 11 -19.04 -3.16 -12.71
N GLY A 12 -18.36 -3.85 -11.79
CA GLY A 12 -18.63 -5.25 -11.51
C GLY A 12 -20.07 -5.47 -11.02
N VAL A 13 -20.48 -6.73 -10.94
CA VAL A 13 -21.79 -7.12 -10.41
C VAL A 13 -21.90 -6.65 -8.96
N THR A 14 -22.90 -5.79 -8.69
CA THR A 14 -23.13 -5.21 -7.35
C THR A 14 -24.23 -5.93 -6.57
N ARG A 15 -24.79 -7.01 -7.13
CA ARG A 15 -25.81 -7.80 -6.46
C ARG A 15 -25.21 -8.62 -5.31
N VAL A 16 -25.96 -8.65 -4.21
CA VAL A 16 -25.55 -9.35 -2.99
C VAL A 16 -26.71 -10.23 -2.48
N HIS A 17 -26.33 -11.34 -1.87
CA HIS A 17 -27.25 -12.16 -1.09
C HIS A 17 -27.10 -11.81 0.39
N LEU A 18 -28.22 -11.58 1.05
CA LEU A 18 -28.27 -11.47 2.50
C LEU A 18 -28.63 -12.86 3.07
N ARG A 19 -27.83 -13.33 4.01
CA ARG A 19 -28.07 -14.54 4.78
C ARG A 19 -28.07 -14.20 6.26
N ASP A 20 -29.10 -14.58 6.99
CA ASP A 20 -29.14 -14.46 8.43
C ASP A 20 -28.25 -15.51 9.09
N GLY A 21 -27.51 -15.10 10.11
CA GLY A 21 -26.70 -15.97 10.97
C GLY A 21 -27.34 -16.17 12.34
N VAL A 22 -26.51 -16.26 13.37
CA VAL A 22 -27.00 -16.23 14.77
C VAL A 22 -27.70 -14.90 15.04
N PRO A 23 -28.60 -14.81 16.04
CA PRO A 23 -29.36 -13.59 16.32
C PRO A 23 -28.43 -12.33 16.39
N GLY A 24 -28.78 -11.32 15.57
CA GLY A 24 -28.01 -10.07 15.45
C GLY A 24 -26.84 -10.10 14.45
N THR A 25 -26.64 -11.19 13.71
CA THR A 25 -25.60 -11.31 12.68
C THR A 25 -26.20 -11.51 11.30
N HIS A 26 -25.75 -10.72 10.34
CA HIS A 26 -26.13 -10.84 8.94
C HIS A 26 -24.86 -11.00 8.08
N TYR A 27 -24.90 -11.90 7.10
CA TYR A 27 -23.84 -12.13 6.13
C TYR A 27 -24.25 -11.55 4.79
N LEU A 28 -23.49 -10.57 4.31
CA LEU A 28 -23.58 -10.05 2.95
C LEU A 28 -22.56 -10.78 2.07
N MET A 29 -23.01 -11.44 1.04
CA MET A 29 -22.17 -12.19 0.12
C MET A 29 -22.42 -11.70 -1.30
N ALA A 30 -21.35 -11.51 -2.08
CA ALA A 30 -21.49 -11.22 -3.51
C ALA A 30 -22.18 -12.39 -4.22
N GLU A 31 -23.10 -12.07 -5.16
CA GLU A 31 -23.74 -13.09 -6.01
C GLU A 31 -22.70 -13.76 -6.91
N GLN A 32 -21.71 -12.99 -7.35
CA GLN A 32 -20.65 -13.49 -8.18
C GLN A 32 -19.57 -14.20 -7.33
N PRO A 33 -19.26 -15.47 -7.59
CA PRO A 33 -18.23 -16.18 -6.87
C PRO A 33 -16.84 -15.57 -7.14
N LEU A 34 -15.98 -15.59 -6.15
CA LEU A 34 -14.59 -15.21 -6.31
C LEU A 34 -13.86 -16.32 -7.07
N VAL A 35 -13.39 -16.01 -8.29
CA VAL A 35 -12.72 -16.97 -9.16
C VAL A 35 -11.37 -16.43 -9.64
N GLY A 36 -10.38 -17.29 -9.74
CA GLY A 36 -9.12 -16.99 -10.43
C GLY A 36 -8.31 -15.84 -9.84
N PHE A 37 -8.10 -15.81 -8.53
CA PHE A 37 -7.21 -14.84 -7.90
C PHE A 37 -5.81 -15.45 -7.65
N PRO A 38 -4.75 -14.64 -7.69
CA PRO A 38 -3.40 -15.08 -7.35
C PRO A 38 -3.24 -15.27 -5.84
N ASP A 39 -2.35 -16.17 -5.43
CA ASP A 39 -2.08 -16.46 -4.02
C ASP A 39 -1.48 -15.25 -3.27
N ARG A 40 -0.78 -14.38 -3.99
CA ARG A 40 -0.11 -13.20 -3.43
C ARG A 40 -0.45 -11.96 -4.23
N ILE A 41 -0.66 -10.84 -3.55
CA ILE A 41 -0.88 -9.56 -4.21
C ILE A 41 0.31 -9.14 -5.08
N THR A 42 1.54 -9.53 -4.70
CA THR A 42 2.78 -9.26 -5.44
C THR A 42 2.89 -10.05 -6.75
N ASP A 43 2.11 -11.11 -6.95
CA ASP A 43 2.06 -11.83 -8.24
C ASP A 43 1.47 -10.95 -9.35
N ARG A 44 0.57 -10.02 -9.02
CA ARG A 44 0.07 -9.03 -9.97
C ARG A 44 1.14 -8.01 -10.35
N LEU A 45 1.94 -7.57 -9.38
CA LEU A 45 3.08 -6.68 -9.66
C LEU A 45 4.09 -7.38 -10.60
N ARG A 46 4.47 -8.61 -10.28
CA ARG A 46 5.38 -9.42 -11.10
C ARG A 46 4.84 -9.62 -12.52
N HIS A 47 3.56 -9.97 -12.64
CA HIS A 47 2.91 -10.15 -13.93
C HIS A 47 2.99 -8.88 -14.80
N TRP A 48 2.58 -7.74 -14.24
CA TRP A 48 2.61 -6.49 -15.00
C TRP A 48 4.01 -5.97 -15.28
N ALA A 49 4.98 -6.24 -14.42
CA ALA A 49 6.39 -5.97 -14.69
C ALA A 49 6.95 -6.77 -15.88
N GLN A 50 6.37 -7.93 -16.20
CA GLN A 50 6.74 -8.73 -17.36
C GLN A 50 5.97 -8.33 -18.63
N VAL A 51 4.67 -8.04 -18.50
CA VAL A 51 3.77 -7.81 -19.65
C VAL A 51 3.80 -6.36 -20.12
N ALA A 52 3.96 -5.40 -19.20
CA ALA A 52 3.98 -3.98 -19.49
C ALA A 52 4.97 -3.23 -18.58
N PRO A 53 6.28 -3.52 -18.67
CA PRO A 53 7.30 -3.00 -17.75
C PRO A 53 7.35 -1.49 -17.68
N ASP A 54 7.15 -0.80 -18.81
CA ASP A 54 7.26 0.65 -18.95
C ASP A 54 5.98 1.41 -18.55
N ARG A 55 4.88 0.68 -18.30
CA ARG A 55 3.63 1.30 -17.87
C ARG A 55 3.76 1.83 -16.44
N SER A 56 3.31 3.06 -16.21
CA SER A 56 3.30 3.67 -14.88
C SER A 56 2.43 2.89 -13.90
N LEU A 57 3.01 2.50 -12.78
CA LEU A 57 2.31 1.96 -11.61
C LEU A 57 1.99 3.06 -10.60
N LEU A 58 2.98 3.90 -10.30
CA LEU A 58 2.88 4.99 -9.32
C LEU A 58 3.26 6.30 -10.00
N ALA A 59 2.62 7.38 -9.55
CA ALA A 59 3.01 8.72 -9.96
C ALA A 59 2.77 9.71 -8.81
N ARG A 60 3.69 10.66 -8.63
CA ARG A 60 3.55 11.77 -7.69
C ARG A 60 4.12 13.04 -8.31
N ARG A 61 3.48 14.16 -8.06
CA ARG A 61 4.05 15.47 -8.44
C ARG A 61 5.21 15.83 -7.52
N VAL A 62 6.30 16.28 -8.14
CA VAL A 62 7.46 16.75 -7.39
C VAL A 62 7.09 18.07 -6.72
N LYS A 63 7.34 18.18 -5.41
CA LYS A 63 7.20 19.44 -4.69
C LYS A 63 8.47 20.27 -4.92
N GLN A 64 8.31 21.48 -5.44
CA GLN A 64 9.41 22.42 -5.69
C GLN A 64 9.82 23.12 -4.39
N ALA A 65 10.97 23.78 -4.39
CA ALA A 65 11.49 24.49 -3.23
C ALA A 65 10.57 25.64 -2.74
N ASP A 66 9.79 26.22 -3.65
CA ASP A 66 8.78 27.25 -3.35
C ASP A 66 7.44 26.67 -2.84
N GLY A 67 7.36 25.33 -2.70
CA GLY A 67 6.16 24.61 -2.26
C GLY A 67 5.15 24.32 -3.37
N GLN A 68 5.36 24.81 -4.60
CA GLN A 68 4.49 24.53 -5.74
C GLN A 68 4.67 23.08 -6.25
N LEU A 69 3.65 22.57 -6.93
CA LEU A 69 3.69 21.25 -7.54
C LEU A 69 4.29 21.36 -8.95
N GLY A 70 5.46 20.76 -9.14
CA GLY A 70 6.15 20.63 -10.41
C GLY A 70 5.66 19.45 -11.25
N ASP A 71 6.56 18.85 -12.02
CA ASP A 71 6.28 17.74 -12.92
C ASP A 71 5.93 16.43 -12.19
N TRP A 72 5.35 15.50 -12.95
CA TRP A 72 5.07 14.16 -12.45
C TRP A 72 6.34 13.30 -12.46
N ARG A 73 6.67 12.73 -11.32
CA ARG A 73 7.62 11.61 -11.20
C ARG A 73 6.82 10.31 -11.27
N HIS A 74 7.16 9.47 -12.24
CA HIS A 74 6.55 8.17 -12.45
C HIS A 74 7.49 7.07 -11.96
N VAL A 75 6.90 5.96 -11.53
CA VAL A 75 7.57 4.69 -11.29
C VAL A 75 6.82 3.64 -12.10
N SER A 76 7.50 2.97 -13.02
CA SER A 76 6.91 1.94 -13.86
C SER A 76 6.73 0.61 -13.10
N PHE A 77 5.98 -0.33 -13.70
CA PHE A 77 5.85 -1.69 -13.13
C PHE A 77 7.20 -2.40 -13.06
N GLY A 78 8.04 -2.25 -14.08
CA GLY A 78 9.39 -2.85 -14.12
C GLY A 78 10.29 -2.29 -13.03
N GLU A 79 10.35 -0.96 -12.89
CA GLU A 79 11.11 -0.28 -11.83
C GLU A 79 10.61 -0.66 -10.44
N ALA A 80 9.29 -0.65 -10.24
CA ALA A 80 8.69 -1.00 -8.95
C ALA A 80 9.02 -2.44 -8.54
N TRP A 81 8.95 -3.40 -9.48
CA TRP A 81 9.29 -4.78 -9.21
C TRP A 81 10.78 -4.96 -8.88
N GLY A 82 11.68 -4.35 -9.67
CA GLY A 82 13.12 -4.38 -9.41
C GLY A 82 13.47 -3.78 -8.05
N THR A 83 12.95 -2.59 -7.76
CA THR A 83 13.16 -1.90 -6.49
C THR A 83 12.60 -2.67 -5.30
N ALA A 84 11.37 -3.21 -5.42
CA ALA A 84 10.75 -4.00 -4.35
C ALA A 84 11.58 -5.25 -4.00
N ARG A 85 12.17 -5.93 -5.01
CA ARG A 85 13.07 -7.07 -4.78
C ARG A 85 14.36 -6.66 -4.04
N ASN A 86 14.96 -5.55 -4.43
CA ASN A 86 16.17 -5.04 -3.78
C ASN A 86 15.89 -4.65 -2.33
N ILE A 87 14.77 -3.98 -2.07
CA ILE A 87 14.32 -3.65 -0.71
C ILE A 87 14.07 -4.95 0.07
N ALA A 88 13.34 -5.91 -0.49
CA ALA A 88 13.06 -7.19 0.14
C ALA A 88 14.35 -7.90 0.58
N GLN A 89 15.34 -7.98 -0.31
CA GLN A 89 16.63 -8.58 0.01
C GLN A 89 17.37 -7.83 1.13
N SER A 90 17.33 -6.49 1.10
CA SER A 90 17.93 -5.66 2.15
C SER A 90 17.26 -5.88 3.52
N LEU A 91 15.93 -5.99 3.57
CA LEU A 91 15.18 -6.24 4.80
C LEU A 91 15.52 -7.63 5.38
N ILE A 92 15.59 -8.65 4.54
CA ILE A 92 15.98 -10.01 4.92
C ILE A 92 17.41 -10.02 5.47
N ASN A 93 18.36 -9.36 4.79
CA ASN A 93 19.76 -9.28 5.22
C ASN A 93 19.93 -8.54 6.58
N ARG A 94 18.96 -7.69 6.95
CA ARG A 94 18.88 -7.00 8.26
C ARG A 94 18.23 -7.85 9.34
N GLY A 95 17.81 -9.07 9.03
CA GLY A 95 17.13 -9.97 9.95
C GLY A 95 15.71 -9.53 10.30
N LEU A 96 15.04 -8.79 9.42
CA LEU A 96 13.61 -8.47 9.57
C LEU A 96 12.79 -9.73 9.30
N SER A 97 11.67 -9.90 10.01
CA SER A 97 10.82 -11.09 9.92
C SER A 97 9.39 -10.74 10.34
N VAL A 98 8.54 -11.75 10.44
CA VAL A 98 7.18 -11.60 10.99
C VAL A 98 7.19 -11.06 12.42
N ASP A 99 8.20 -11.40 13.21
CA ASP A 99 8.36 -10.95 14.60
C ASP A 99 9.14 -9.63 14.71
N ARG A 100 9.68 -9.15 13.62
CA ARG A 100 10.45 -7.89 13.51
C ARG A 100 9.97 -7.08 12.31
N PRO A 101 8.74 -6.54 12.36
CA PRO A 101 8.13 -5.82 11.26
C PRO A 101 8.76 -4.45 11.02
N VAL A 102 8.29 -3.79 9.96
CA VAL A 102 8.70 -2.42 9.60
C VAL A 102 7.59 -1.45 10.00
N ALA A 103 7.92 -0.42 10.78
CA ALA A 103 7.03 0.73 11.00
C ALA A 103 7.34 1.83 9.97
N ILE A 104 6.30 2.42 9.37
CA ILE A 104 6.43 3.47 8.38
C ILE A 104 5.79 4.75 8.90
N LEU A 105 6.64 5.74 9.24
CA LEU A 105 6.30 7.06 9.74
C LEU A 105 6.45 8.07 8.58
N SER A 106 5.56 7.99 7.61
CA SER A 106 5.59 8.90 6.46
C SER A 106 4.20 9.14 5.89
N GLU A 107 4.03 10.28 5.24
CA GLU A 107 2.90 10.49 4.35
C GLU A 107 2.97 9.55 3.13
N ASN A 108 1.90 9.56 2.32
CA ASN A 108 1.88 8.84 1.07
C ASN A 108 2.97 9.38 0.13
N SER A 109 3.99 8.58 -0.11
CA SER A 109 5.11 8.89 -0.99
C SER A 109 5.44 7.70 -1.90
N LEU A 110 6.26 7.92 -2.92
CA LEU A 110 6.75 6.84 -3.78
C LEU A 110 7.63 5.89 -2.96
N GLU A 111 8.41 6.42 -2.04
CA GLU A 111 9.30 5.69 -1.14
C GLU A 111 8.49 4.80 -0.18
N HIS A 112 7.41 5.34 0.42
CA HIS A 112 6.46 4.59 1.24
C HIS A 112 5.88 3.40 0.47
N ALA A 113 5.38 3.67 -0.75
CA ALA A 113 4.79 2.63 -1.59
C ALA A 113 5.81 1.55 -1.98
N LEU A 114 7.02 1.93 -2.38
CA LEU A 114 8.08 0.99 -2.76
C LEU A 114 8.56 0.16 -1.57
N LEU A 115 8.69 0.77 -0.38
CA LEU A 115 9.02 0.04 0.86
C LEU A 115 7.92 -0.97 1.21
N SER A 116 6.65 -0.57 1.13
CA SER A 116 5.52 -1.47 1.34
C SER A 116 5.52 -2.65 0.37
N LEU A 117 5.79 -2.41 -0.92
CA LEU A 117 5.94 -3.47 -1.91
C LEU A 117 7.11 -4.40 -1.60
N GLY A 118 8.24 -3.83 -1.13
CA GLY A 118 9.39 -4.62 -0.69
C GLY A 118 9.08 -5.52 0.50
N CYS A 119 8.36 -5.00 1.50
CA CYS A 119 7.88 -5.77 2.64
C CYS A 119 6.96 -6.93 2.19
N LEU A 120 6.00 -6.64 1.29
CA LEU A 120 5.11 -7.67 0.74
C LEU A 120 5.85 -8.75 -0.04
N VAL A 121 6.90 -8.40 -0.81
CA VAL A 121 7.74 -9.35 -1.54
C VAL A 121 8.54 -10.22 -0.58
N ALA A 122 9.04 -9.64 0.53
CA ALA A 122 9.80 -10.37 1.55
C ALA A 122 8.93 -11.21 2.49
N GLY A 123 7.61 -10.99 2.53
CA GLY A 123 6.71 -11.57 3.52
C GLY A 123 6.90 -10.98 4.93
N ILE A 124 7.39 -9.75 5.02
CA ILE A 124 7.61 -9.03 6.27
C ILE A 124 6.43 -8.09 6.51
N PRO A 125 5.75 -8.15 7.66
CA PRO A 125 4.69 -7.21 7.99
C PRO A 125 5.19 -5.76 8.02
N PHE A 126 4.37 -4.83 7.58
CA PHE A 126 4.64 -3.39 7.72
C PHE A 126 3.44 -2.67 8.30
N VAL A 127 3.70 -1.62 9.06
CA VAL A 127 2.69 -0.86 9.78
C VAL A 127 2.82 0.62 9.40
N PRO A 128 1.96 1.11 8.50
CA PRO A 128 1.83 2.54 8.25
C PRO A 128 1.25 3.22 9.48
N VAL A 129 1.99 4.17 10.03
CA VAL A 129 1.54 4.96 11.19
C VAL A 129 1.01 6.30 10.71
N SER A 130 -0.13 6.70 11.23
CA SER A 130 -0.75 7.98 10.86
C SER A 130 0.20 9.16 11.12
N PRO A 131 0.51 10.01 10.13
CA PRO A 131 1.42 11.14 10.27
C PRO A 131 1.11 12.07 11.46
N PRO A 132 -0.17 12.38 11.80
CA PRO A 132 -0.50 13.17 12.98
C PRO A 132 0.03 12.60 14.31
N TYR A 133 0.30 11.30 14.41
CA TYR A 133 0.82 10.69 15.64
C TYR A 133 2.27 11.09 15.92
N SER A 134 3.03 11.44 14.89
CA SER A 134 4.42 11.91 15.00
C SER A 134 4.61 13.39 14.74
N LEU A 135 3.77 14.02 13.89
CA LEU A 135 3.96 15.39 13.45
C LEU A 135 3.10 16.42 14.20
N VAL A 136 1.96 16.00 14.78
CA VAL A 136 0.99 16.93 15.43
C VAL A 136 0.87 16.66 16.92
N SER A 137 0.99 15.41 17.34
CA SER A 137 0.86 15.02 18.75
C SER A 137 1.94 15.67 19.62
N GLN A 138 1.55 16.15 20.82
CA GLN A 138 2.47 16.75 21.78
C GLN A 138 3.04 15.71 22.76
N ASP A 139 2.27 14.68 23.08
CA ASP A 139 2.62 13.62 24.04
C ASP A 139 3.17 12.35 23.38
N TYR A 140 2.88 12.17 22.10
CA TYR A 140 3.21 10.98 21.30
C TYR A 140 2.68 9.65 21.86
N ASP A 141 1.67 9.68 22.71
CA ASP A 141 1.21 8.46 23.41
C ASP A 141 0.66 7.41 22.45
N LYS A 142 -0.06 7.85 21.40
CA LYS A 142 -0.53 6.93 20.35
C LYS A 142 0.62 6.32 19.57
N LEU A 143 1.66 7.11 19.23
CA LEU A 143 2.85 6.61 18.55
C LEU A 143 3.60 5.60 19.43
N LYS A 144 3.84 5.94 20.71
CA LYS A 144 4.49 5.04 21.68
C LYS A 144 3.70 3.74 21.84
N HIS A 145 2.36 3.84 21.94
CA HIS A 145 1.51 2.66 22.01
C HIS A 145 1.67 1.74 20.79
N VAL A 146 1.61 2.31 19.57
CA VAL A 146 1.80 1.54 18.33
C VAL A 146 3.18 0.87 18.31
N LEU A 147 4.26 1.63 18.58
CA LEU A 147 5.62 1.10 18.56
C LEU A 147 5.84 0.00 19.61
N ASN A 148 5.29 0.18 20.81
CA ASN A 148 5.36 -0.82 21.87
C ASN A 148 4.56 -2.09 21.55
N THR A 149 3.43 -1.95 20.85
CA THR A 149 2.60 -3.08 20.44
C THR A 149 3.23 -3.88 19.30
N VAL A 150 3.78 -3.15 18.31
CA VAL A 150 4.31 -3.76 17.09
C VAL A 150 5.76 -4.21 17.25
N THR A 151 6.52 -3.60 18.17
CA THR A 151 7.94 -3.88 18.40
C THR A 151 8.77 -3.96 17.10
N PRO A 152 8.76 -2.90 16.26
CA PRO A 152 9.34 -2.98 14.93
C PRO A 152 10.85 -3.19 14.97
N GLY A 153 11.36 -4.02 14.06
CA GLY A 153 12.79 -4.21 13.86
C GLY A 153 13.44 -3.09 13.03
N LEU A 154 12.63 -2.28 12.35
CA LEU A 154 13.04 -1.12 11.57
C LEU A 154 11.93 -0.06 11.56
N VAL A 155 12.33 1.19 11.70
CA VAL A 155 11.45 2.36 11.52
C VAL A 155 11.93 3.15 10.32
N PHE A 156 11.06 3.37 9.35
CA PHE A 156 11.26 4.28 8.24
C PHE A 156 10.52 5.58 8.54
N ALA A 157 11.21 6.71 8.43
CA ALA A 157 10.61 8.04 8.53
C ALA A 157 11.02 8.86 7.30
N SER A 158 10.10 9.69 6.80
CA SER A 158 10.38 10.73 5.81
C SER A 158 10.20 12.09 6.43
N ASP A 159 10.93 13.08 5.91
CA ASP A 159 10.83 14.50 6.29
C ASP A 159 9.48 15.08 5.86
#